data_563195d5035bf7404036c270b1fb27b2
#
_entry.id   563195d5035bf7404036c270b1fb27b2
#
_cell.length_a   1.000
_cell.length_b   1.000
_cell.length_c   1.000
_cell.angle_alpha   90.00
_cell.angle_beta   90.00
_cell.angle_gamma   90.00
#
_symmetry.space_group_name_H-M   'P 1'
#
loop_
_entity.id
_entity.type
_entity.pdbx_description
1 polymer ?
#
loop_
_entity_poly.entity_id
_entity_poly.type
_entity_poly.pdbx_seq_one_letter_code
_entity_poly.pdbx_strand_id
1 'polypeptide(L)'
;MIICSGSEPRSLPGLEVDGERIVTSDQASNSDAEILPERVAVIGGGVIGAEFASVYTDFGVQTTLLEALPHGVLPIGPDRDTADVLAKALAKRGTDIHAEARVGAVEATGNGVLVPFETPKGSEKIEVDQLLVAIGRRPVSEGMGLEAAGVEVSDRGFISVDTSTMQTTRPGVYAIGDCVPTPGLAHVAYAEAVVAVQSVLGENPAPVDYGKVPWVVYTHPEVAWVGMTEAEARDAGHDVEVHKHSFAGNGRAMIVGDTEGLVKVVAARGGPVLGLHLVGPWASELLHEGYLAVNWDALPSDVGSLIHAHPSLSEAIGETMITFSGRSLHG
;
A
#
# COMPACT_ATOMS: atom_id res chain seq x y z
N MET A 1 13.72 -23.05 -15.25
CA MET A 1 12.28 -22.98 -14.91
C MET A 1 12.07 -21.76 -14.02
N ILE A 2 11.00 -21.01 -14.20
CA ILE A 2 10.64 -19.85 -13.33
C ILE A 2 9.28 -20.16 -12.72
N ILE A 3 9.16 -20.06 -11.39
CA ILE A 3 7.92 -20.23 -10.62
C ILE A 3 7.37 -18.83 -10.38
N CYS A 4 6.10 -18.60 -10.73
CA CYS A 4 5.38 -17.33 -10.54
C CYS A 4 3.91 -17.62 -10.18
N SER A 5 3.72 -18.47 -9.18
CA SER A 5 2.40 -18.95 -8.75
C SER A 5 1.56 -17.92 -7.98
N GLY A 6 2.18 -16.81 -7.59
CA GLY A 6 1.47 -15.71 -6.97
C GLY A 6 1.05 -15.96 -5.52
N SER A 7 -0.04 -15.32 -5.14
CA SER A 7 -0.63 -15.38 -3.81
C SER A 7 -2.15 -15.49 -3.87
N GLU A 8 -2.76 -15.86 -2.76
CA GLU A 8 -4.21 -15.89 -2.58
C GLU A 8 -4.62 -15.16 -1.29
N PRO A 9 -5.86 -14.66 -1.20
CA PRO A 9 -6.35 -13.99 0.01
C PRO A 9 -6.31 -14.92 1.23
N ARG A 10 -6.02 -14.32 2.40
CA ARG A 10 -6.14 -15.00 3.70
C ARG A 10 -7.52 -14.78 4.28
N SER A 11 -8.01 -15.78 5.04
CA SER A 11 -9.20 -15.65 5.87
C SER A 11 -8.85 -15.78 7.36
N LEU A 12 -9.79 -15.40 8.22
CA LEU A 12 -9.69 -15.62 9.66
C LEU A 12 -9.90 -17.11 9.96
N PRO A 13 -9.24 -17.66 10.99
CA PRO A 13 -9.50 -19.03 11.43
C PRO A 13 -10.98 -19.24 11.77
N GLY A 14 -11.60 -20.24 11.16
CA GLY A 14 -13.01 -20.58 11.37
C GLY A 14 -14.01 -19.70 10.61
N LEU A 15 -13.56 -18.72 9.83
CA LEU A 15 -14.40 -17.93 8.94
C LEU A 15 -14.37 -18.54 7.54
N GLU A 16 -15.50 -19.12 7.12
CA GLU A 16 -15.68 -19.66 5.78
C GLU A 16 -16.10 -18.54 4.81
N VAL A 17 -15.35 -18.41 3.71
CA VAL A 17 -15.68 -17.50 2.60
C VAL A 17 -16.68 -18.23 1.71
N ASP A 18 -17.92 -17.73 1.62
CA ASP A 18 -18.98 -18.34 0.82
C ASP A 18 -19.04 -17.81 -0.63
N GLY A 19 -18.32 -16.71 -0.90
CA GLY A 19 -18.26 -16.09 -2.22
C GLY A 19 -19.46 -15.19 -2.56
N GLU A 20 -20.42 -15.03 -1.66
CA GLU A 20 -21.63 -14.22 -1.84
C GLU A 20 -21.73 -13.12 -0.78
N ARG A 21 -21.83 -13.52 0.50
CA ARG A 21 -21.97 -12.61 1.65
C ARG A 21 -20.66 -12.41 2.40
N ILE A 22 -19.85 -13.44 2.46
CA ILE A 22 -18.50 -13.39 3.02
C ILE A 22 -17.54 -13.60 1.85
N VAL A 23 -16.89 -12.52 1.45
CA VAL A 23 -16.05 -12.45 0.24
C VAL A 23 -14.63 -12.04 0.56
N THR A 24 -13.72 -12.35 -0.34
CA THR A 24 -12.37 -11.77 -0.38
C THR A 24 -12.27 -10.76 -1.53
N SER A 25 -11.08 -10.16 -1.72
CA SER A 25 -10.81 -9.29 -2.85
C SER A 25 -11.07 -9.95 -4.20
N ASP A 26 -10.91 -11.27 -4.32
CA ASP A 26 -11.06 -11.99 -5.58
C ASP A 26 -12.53 -11.99 -6.06
N GLN A 27 -13.49 -12.15 -5.13
CA GLN A 27 -14.91 -12.05 -5.46
C GLN A 27 -15.38 -10.60 -5.54
N ALA A 28 -14.91 -9.74 -4.64
CA ALA A 28 -15.30 -8.32 -4.62
C ALA A 28 -14.83 -7.54 -5.86
N SER A 29 -13.74 -7.98 -6.52
CA SER A 29 -13.27 -7.40 -7.80
C SER A 29 -13.87 -8.05 -9.04
N ASN A 30 -14.80 -9.00 -8.88
CA ASN A 30 -15.44 -9.66 -10.02
C ASN A 30 -16.35 -8.69 -10.78
N SER A 31 -16.08 -8.52 -12.07
CA SER A 31 -16.86 -7.65 -12.96
C SER A 31 -18.32 -8.13 -13.17
N ASP A 32 -18.65 -9.37 -12.79
CA ASP A 32 -19.99 -9.93 -12.92
C ASP A 32 -20.91 -9.57 -11.75
N ALA A 33 -20.43 -8.79 -10.76
CA ALA A 33 -21.26 -8.29 -9.67
C ALA A 33 -22.27 -7.26 -10.21
N GLU A 34 -23.56 -7.65 -10.27
CA GLU A 34 -24.64 -6.81 -10.79
C GLU A 34 -25.26 -5.88 -9.73
N ILE A 35 -25.05 -6.18 -8.45
CA ILE A 35 -25.70 -5.47 -7.34
C ILE A 35 -24.66 -5.15 -6.27
N LEU A 36 -24.59 -3.86 -5.88
CA LEU A 36 -23.82 -3.42 -4.73
C LEU A 36 -24.60 -3.73 -3.43
N PRO A 37 -23.93 -4.13 -2.34
CA PRO A 37 -24.56 -4.21 -1.02
C PRO A 37 -24.98 -2.81 -0.56
N GLU A 38 -26.01 -2.71 0.28
CA GLU A 38 -26.35 -1.44 0.94
C GLU A 38 -25.37 -1.15 2.09
N ARG A 39 -24.94 -2.21 2.80
CA ARG A 39 -24.05 -2.15 3.97
C ARG A 39 -22.92 -3.17 3.81
N VAL A 40 -21.69 -2.72 3.98
CA VAL A 40 -20.50 -3.57 3.94
C VAL A 40 -19.63 -3.38 5.17
N ALA A 41 -19.09 -4.48 5.69
CA ALA A 41 -17.95 -4.42 6.61
C ALA A 41 -16.69 -4.91 5.89
N VAL A 42 -15.59 -4.20 6.09
CA VAL A 42 -14.26 -4.57 5.58
C VAL A 42 -13.37 -4.90 6.77
N ILE A 43 -12.85 -6.12 6.84
CA ILE A 43 -11.88 -6.53 7.86
C ILE A 43 -10.47 -6.38 7.30
N GLY A 44 -9.68 -5.50 7.94
CA GLY A 44 -8.31 -5.15 7.57
C GLY A 44 -8.23 -3.79 6.90
N GLY A 45 -7.51 -2.84 7.53
CA GLY A 45 -7.28 -1.48 7.04
C GLY A 45 -5.99 -1.31 6.22
N GLY A 46 -5.38 -2.42 5.77
CA GLY A 46 -4.23 -2.40 4.86
C GLY A 46 -4.59 -1.90 3.46
N VAL A 47 -3.66 -2.01 2.50
CA VAL A 47 -3.83 -1.49 1.13
C VAL A 47 -5.16 -1.94 0.52
N ILE A 48 -5.39 -3.25 0.43
CA ILE A 48 -6.59 -3.82 -0.18
C ILE A 48 -7.87 -3.35 0.52
N GLY A 49 -7.89 -3.41 1.86
CA GLY A 49 -9.09 -3.00 2.61
C GLY A 49 -9.37 -1.51 2.53
N ALA A 50 -8.34 -0.67 2.51
CA ALA A 50 -8.49 0.78 2.33
C ALA A 50 -9.02 1.12 0.92
N GLU A 51 -8.53 0.45 -0.12
CA GLU A 51 -9.00 0.63 -1.49
C GLU A 51 -10.48 0.24 -1.63
N PHE A 52 -10.87 -0.95 -1.16
CA PHE A 52 -12.27 -1.36 -1.20
C PHE A 52 -13.17 -0.49 -0.34
N ALA A 53 -12.72 -0.07 0.86
CA ALA A 53 -13.48 0.86 1.69
C ALA A 53 -13.71 2.21 0.96
N SER A 54 -12.70 2.71 0.24
CA SER A 54 -12.83 3.91 -0.59
C SER A 54 -13.84 3.71 -1.72
N VAL A 55 -13.73 2.61 -2.48
CA VAL A 55 -14.62 2.30 -3.60
C VAL A 55 -16.06 2.17 -3.13
N TYR A 56 -16.34 1.36 -2.09
CA TYR A 56 -17.69 1.21 -1.56
C TYR A 56 -18.27 2.53 -1.07
N THR A 57 -17.47 3.33 -0.35
CA THR A 57 -17.90 4.65 0.13
C THR A 57 -18.21 5.60 -1.02
N ASP A 58 -17.41 5.62 -2.09
CA ASP A 58 -17.61 6.46 -3.27
C ASP A 58 -18.87 6.04 -4.06
N PHE A 59 -19.25 4.75 -4.00
CA PHE A 59 -20.54 4.27 -4.54
C PHE A 59 -21.73 4.51 -3.61
N GLY A 60 -21.54 5.13 -2.45
CA GLY A 60 -22.61 5.42 -1.50
C GLY A 60 -23.03 4.24 -0.62
N VAL A 61 -22.25 3.16 -0.58
CA VAL A 61 -22.45 2.02 0.30
C VAL A 61 -22.11 2.43 1.74
N GLN A 62 -22.94 2.07 2.70
CA GLN A 62 -22.62 2.25 4.13
C GLN A 62 -21.47 1.32 4.51
N THR A 63 -20.28 1.90 4.67
CA THR A 63 -19.03 1.15 4.82
C THR A 63 -18.49 1.24 6.24
N THR A 64 -18.21 0.10 6.86
CA THR A 64 -17.52 -0.02 8.15
C THR A 64 -16.17 -0.70 7.93
N LEU A 65 -15.08 -0.07 8.37
CA LEU A 65 -13.71 -0.59 8.29
C LEU A 65 -13.23 -1.00 9.68
N LEU A 66 -12.89 -2.27 9.85
CA LEU A 66 -12.43 -2.89 11.10
C LEU A 66 -10.96 -3.26 10.99
N GLU A 67 -10.07 -2.58 11.73
CA GLU A 67 -8.63 -2.84 11.73
C GLU A 67 -8.15 -3.21 13.14
N ALA A 68 -7.41 -4.32 13.23
CA ALA A 68 -6.93 -4.85 14.52
C ALA A 68 -5.74 -4.05 15.09
N LEU A 69 -4.99 -3.36 14.23
CA LEU A 69 -3.86 -2.53 14.64
C LEU A 69 -4.33 -1.11 14.99
N PRO A 70 -3.52 -0.34 15.74
CA PRO A 70 -3.74 1.09 15.91
C PRO A 70 -3.82 1.83 14.55
N HIS A 71 -4.52 2.98 14.56
CA HIS A 71 -4.66 3.90 13.42
C HIS A 71 -5.73 3.58 12.37
N GLY A 72 -6.25 2.37 12.29
CA GLY A 72 -7.41 2.02 11.47
C GLY A 72 -7.15 1.95 9.95
N VAL A 73 -6.46 2.91 9.37
CA VAL A 73 -6.19 2.96 7.92
C VAL A 73 -4.69 2.99 7.67
N LEU A 74 -4.22 2.13 6.78
CA LEU A 74 -2.81 1.96 6.43
C LEU A 74 -1.91 1.95 7.68
N PRO A 75 -2.14 1.02 8.62
CA PRO A 75 -1.40 1.01 9.88
C PRO A 75 0.09 0.72 9.68
N ILE A 76 0.46 0.15 8.54
CA ILE A 76 1.81 -0.17 8.10
C ILE A 76 1.96 0.30 6.65
N GLY A 77 3.12 0.83 6.31
CA GLY A 77 3.50 1.23 4.96
C GLY A 77 3.86 2.71 4.86
N PRO A 78 2.94 3.61 4.50
CA PRO A 78 3.27 5.01 4.30
C PRO A 78 3.57 5.73 5.62
N ASP A 79 4.21 6.91 5.51
CA ASP A 79 4.37 7.79 6.67
C ASP A 79 3.02 8.13 7.31
N ARG A 80 3.00 8.22 8.63
CA ARG A 80 1.78 8.38 9.42
C ARG A 80 0.97 9.62 9.03
N ASP A 81 1.64 10.71 8.70
CA ASP A 81 0.97 11.94 8.28
C ASP A 81 0.06 11.73 7.04
N THR A 82 0.52 10.95 6.06
CA THR A 82 -0.26 10.68 4.83
C THR A 82 -1.41 9.72 5.11
N ALA A 83 -1.19 8.68 5.90
CA ALA A 83 -2.23 7.74 6.29
C ALA A 83 -3.33 8.41 7.13
N ASP A 84 -2.97 9.36 8.01
CA ASP A 84 -3.94 10.12 8.81
C ASP A 84 -4.80 11.06 7.95
N VAL A 85 -4.26 11.62 6.87
CA VAL A 85 -5.06 12.40 5.91
C VAL A 85 -6.07 11.51 5.21
N LEU A 86 -5.65 10.33 4.72
CA LEU A 86 -6.56 9.37 4.10
C LEU A 86 -7.66 8.93 5.08
N ALA A 87 -7.31 8.58 6.32
CA ALA A 87 -8.30 8.17 7.33
C ALA A 87 -9.36 9.24 7.57
N LYS A 88 -8.94 10.52 7.68
CA LYS A 88 -9.85 11.65 7.82
C LYS A 88 -10.74 11.85 6.58
N ALA A 89 -10.17 11.70 5.38
CA ALA A 89 -10.90 11.83 4.14
C ALA A 89 -11.98 10.73 3.98
N LEU A 90 -11.65 9.48 4.31
CA LEU A 90 -12.60 8.37 4.32
C LEU A 90 -13.72 8.59 5.33
N ALA A 91 -13.37 8.95 6.57
CA ALA A 91 -14.38 9.24 7.62
C ALA A 91 -15.30 10.41 7.24
N LYS A 92 -14.77 11.48 6.66
CA LYS A 92 -15.54 12.63 6.18
C LYS A 92 -16.55 12.25 5.09
N ARG A 93 -16.22 11.24 4.27
CA ARG A 93 -17.12 10.71 3.22
C ARG A 93 -18.09 9.66 3.73
N GLY A 94 -17.98 9.24 4.98
CA GLY A 94 -18.97 8.37 5.64
C GLY A 94 -18.48 6.96 5.97
N THR A 95 -17.20 6.64 5.74
CA THR A 95 -16.63 5.38 6.23
C THR A 95 -16.57 5.39 7.76
N ASP A 96 -17.18 4.42 8.42
CA ASP A 96 -17.06 4.20 9.86
C ASP A 96 -15.82 3.37 10.16
N ILE A 97 -14.80 3.99 10.79
CA ILE A 97 -13.47 3.41 10.97
C ILE A 97 -13.25 3.04 12.43
N HIS A 98 -13.00 1.76 12.70
CA HIS A 98 -12.67 1.23 14.01
C HIS A 98 -11.24 0.68 14.01
N ALA A 99 -10.34 1.39 14.69
CA ALA A 99 -9.00 0.92 14.98
C ALA A 99 -9.01 0.01 16.23
N GLU A 100 -8.00 -0.85 16.35
CA GLU A 100 -7.87 -1.84 17.44
C GLU A 100 -9.11 -2.73 17.57
N ALA A 101 -9.83 -2.92 16.46
CA ALA A 101 -11.04 -3.73 16.37
C ALA A 101 -10.69 -5.20 16.14
N ARG A 102 -10.95 -6.03 17.12
CA ARG A 102 -10.76 -7.50 17.04
C ARG A 102 -12.08 -8.16 16.72
N VAL A 103 -12.19 -8.67 15.52
CA VAL A 103 -13.40 -9.36 15.05
C VAL A 103 -13.52 -10.73 15.73
N GLY A 104 -14.70 -11.01 16.28
CA GLY A 104 -15.06 -12.29 16.90
C GLY A 104 -15.63 -13.30 15.91
N ALA A 105 -16.43 -14.25 16.42
CA ALA A 105 -17.08 -15.23 15.56
C ALA A 105 -18.17 -14.58 14.71
N VAL A 106 -17.99 -14.58 13.41
CA VAL A 106 -18.94 -14.06 12.42
C VAL A 106 -20.04 -15.08 12.17
N GLU A 107 -21.28 -14.63 12.05
CA GLU A 107 -22.44 -15.47 11.82
C GLU A 107 -23.21 -15.02 10.57
N ALA A 108 -23.38 -15.92 9.60
CA ALA A 108 -24.32 -15.68 8.50
C ALA A 108 -25.75 -15.73 9.03
N THR A 109 -26.53 -14.69 8.77
CA THR A 109 -27.96 -14.58 9.13
C THR A 109 -28.85 -14.83 7.90
N GLY A 110 -30.15 -14.90 8.10
CA GLY A 110 -31.09 -15.03 6.96
C GLY A 110 -30.99 -13.88 5.95
N ASN A 111 -30.62 -12.68 6.43
CA ASN A 111 -30.62 -11.44 5.63
C ASN A 111 -29.25 -10.77 5.48
N GLY A 112 -28.17 -11.33 6.06
CA GLY A 112 -26.85 -10.68 6.01
C GLY A 112 -25.80 -11.42 6.83
N VAL A 113 -24.85 -10.67 7.36
CA VAL A 113 -23.76 -11.16 8.19
C VAL A 113 -23.70 -10.36 9.49
N LEU A 114 -23.75 -11.04 10.63
CA LEU A 114 -23.53 -10.44 11.94
C LEU A 114 -22.04 -10.50 12.28
N VAL A 115 -21.44 -9.34 12.48
CA VAL A 115 -20.01 -9.18 12.76
C VAL A 115 -19.83 -8.59 14.16
N PRO A 116 -19.54 -9.42 15.17
CA PRO A 116 -19.14 -8.94 16.50
C PRO A 116 -17.67 -8.55 16.50
N PHE A 117 -17.34 -7.47 17.20
CA PHE A 117 -15.96 -7.03 17.38
C PHE A 117 -15.75 -6.33 18.72
N GLU A 118 -14.52 -6.33 19.18
CA GLU A 118 -14.08 -5.67 20.42
C GLU A 118 -13.09 -4.56 20.09
N THR A 119 -13.28 -3.40 20.73
CA THR A 119 -12.36 -2.27 20.69
C THR A 119 -11.99 -1.88 22.12
N PRO A 120 -11.00 -1.01 22.33
CA PRO A 120 -10.72 -0.45 23.67
C PRO A 120 -11.92 0.26 24.33
N LYS A 121 -12.95 0.62 23.53
CA LYS A 121 -14.18 1.26 24.02
C LYS A 121 -15.25 0.27 24.45
N GLY A 122 -15.11 -1.01 24.13
CA GLY A 122 -16.04 -2.07 24.47
C GLY A 122 -16.35 -3.02 23.30
N SER A 123 -17.30 -3.94 23.55
CA SER A 123 -17.78 -4.89 22.57
C SER A 123 -18.95 -4.30 21.80
N GLU A 124 -18.90 -4.43 20.49
CA GLU A 124 -19.93 -3.96 19.55
C GLU A 124 -20.28 -5.09 18.58
N LYS A 125 -21.38 -4.93 17.87
CA LYS A 125 -21.79 -5.82 16.77
C LYS A 125 -22.51 -5.00 15.71
N ILE A 126 -22.25 -5.32 14.47
CA ILE A 126 -22.91 -4.74 13.30
C ILE A 126 -23.53 -5.85 12.46
N GLU A 127 -24.62 -5.53 11.79
CA GLU A 127 -25.23 -6.39 10.77
C GLU A 127 -25.08 -5.74 9.42
N VAL A 128 -24.46 -6.46 8.47
CA VAL A 128 -24.15 -5.96 7.13
C VAL A 128 -24.68 -6.94 6.08
N ASP A 129 -24.81 -6.48 4.85
CA ASP A 129 -25.26 -7.32 3.75
C ASP A 129 -24.11 -8.16 3.19
N GLN A 130 -22.88 -7.60 3.27
CA GLN A 130 -21.66 -8.26 2.82
C GLN A 130 -20.48 -7.97 3.76
N LEU A 131 -19.64 -8.96 3.96
CA LEU A 131 -18.38 -8.89 4.69
C LEU A 131 -17.22 -9.15 3.73
N LEU A 132 -16.33 -8.16 3.56
CA LEU A 132 -15.08 -8.30 2.82
C LEU A 132 -13.93 -8.63 3.78
N VAL A 133 -13.24 -9.73 3.54
CA VAL A 133 -12.05 -10.14 4.31
C VAL A 133 -10.79 -9.72 3.56
N ALA A 134 -10.06 -8.72 4.10
CA ALA A 134 -8.88 -8.10 3.49
C ALA A 134 -7.67 -8.09 4.45
N ILE A 135 -7.43 -9.21 5.15
CA ILE A 135 -6.40 -9.36 6.19
C ILE A 135 -5.03 -9.78 5.67
N GLY A 136 -4.77 -9.58 4.38
CA GLY A 136 -3.53 -9.92 3.69
C GLY A 136 -3.64 -11.13 2.79
N ARG A 137 -2.48 -11.54 2.25
CA ARG A 137 -2.38 -12.62 1.27
C ARG A 137 -1.38 -13.68 1.77
N ARG A 138 -1.45 -14.89 1.21
CA ARG A 138 -0.49 -15.96 1.43
C ARG A 138 0.06 -16.45 0.08
N PRO A 139 1.35 -16.85 0.02
CA PRO A 139 1.92 -17.38 -1.21
C PRO A 139 1.25 -18.67 -1.62
N VAL A 140 1.15 -18.92 -2.93
CA VAL A 140 0.70 -20.20 -3.49
C VAL A 140 1.93 -21.04 -3.78
N SER A 141 2.22 -21.99 -2.87
CA SER A 141 3.36 -22.90 -2.97
C SER A 141 3.00 -24.36 -2.61
N GLU A 142 1.86 -24.55 -1.96
CA GLU A 142 1.40 -25.87 -1.51
C GLU A 142 0.97 -26.75 -2.68
N GLY A 143 1.19 -28.08 -2.56
CA GLY A 143 0.74 -29.08 -3.53
C GLY A 143 1.52 -29.11 -4.85
N MET A 144 2.56 -28.27 -5.00
CA MET A 144 3.37 -28.18 -6.23
C MET A 144 4.55 -29.14 -6.26
N GLY A 145 4.79 -29.88 -5.18
CA GLY A 145 5.91 -30.82 -5.08
C GLY A 145 7.28 -30.15 -4.98
N LEU A 146 7.35 -28.92 -4.47
CA LEU A 146 8.55 -28.08 -4.43
C LEU A 146 9.65 -28.70 -3.58
N GLU A 147 9.34 -29.20 -2.38
CA GLU A 147 10.30 -29.83 -1.49
C GLU A 147 10.85 -31.13 -2.11
N ALA A 148 10.00 -31.93 -2.78
CA ALA A 148 10.43 -33.12 -3.49
C ALA A 148 11.35 -32.79 -4.67
N ALA A 149 11.21 -31.61 -5.26
CA ALA A 149 12.09 -31.08 -6.29
C ALA A 149 13.40 -30.46 -5.75
N GLY A 150 13.54 -30.35 -4.42
CA GLY A 150 14.69 -29.72 -3.76
C GLY A 150 14.62 -28.19 -3.71
N VAL A 151 13.42 -27.63 -3.82
CA VAL A 151 13.13 -26.20 -3.62
C VAL A 151 12.67 -25.99 -2.19
N GLU A 152 13.36 -25.14 -1.45
CA GLU A 152 13.03 -24.83 -0.07
C GLU A 152 11.84 -23.85 0.01
N VAL A 153 10.90 -24.18 0.92
CA VAL A 153 9.75 -23.34 1.24
C VAL A 153 9.80 -23.01 2.74
N SER A 154 9.64 -21.75 3.08
CA SER A 154 9.65 -21.29 4.48
C SER A 154 8.39 -21.72 5.22
N ASP A 155 8.41 -21.67 6.58
CA ASP A 155 7.23 -21.92 7.42
C ASP A 155 6.02 -21.01 7.12
N ARG A 156 6.26 -19.87 6.46
CA ARG A 156 5.24 -18.94 6.00
C ARG A 156 4.73 -19.23 4.59
N GLY A 157 5.21 -20.31 3.96
CA GLY A 157 4.83 -20.72 2.62
C GLY A 157 5.60 -20.04 1.48
N PHE A 158 6.54 -19.13 1.76
CA PHE A 158 7.31 -18.46 0.70
C PHE A 158 8.41 -19.35 0.17
N ILE A 159 8.62 -19.34 -1.14
CA ILE A 159 9.74 -19.99 -1.81
C ILE A 159 11.01 -19.20 -1.52
N SER A 160 12.04 -19.88 -0.96
CA SER A 160 13.33 -19.27 -0.67
C SER A 160 14.11 -18.98 -1.95
N VAL A 161 14.57 -17.75 -2.11
CA VAL A 161 15.37 -17.30 -3.27
C VAL A 161 16.56 -16.46 -2.83
N ASP A 162 17.60 -16.47 -3.62
CA ASP A 162 18.63 -15.44 -3.62
C ASP A 162 18.10 -14.22 -4.41
N THR A 163 17.79 -13.14 -3.73
CA THR A 163 17.21 -11.94 -4.33
C THR A 163 18.13 -11.21 -5.31
N SER A 164 19.43 -11.54 -5.32
CA SER A 164 20.37 -11.00 -6.31
C SER A 164 20.23 -11.67 -7.69
N THR A 165 19.64 -12.86 -7.75
CA THR A 165 19.51 -13.67 -8.96
C THR A 165 18.10 -14.21 -9.17
N MET A 166 17.25 -14.16 -8.15
CA MET A 166 15.96 -14.83 -8.05
C MET A 166 16.03 -16.36 -8.16
N GLN A 167 17.22 -16.95 -8.00
CA GLN A 167 17.40 -18.42 -8.01
C GLN A 167 16.95 -19.00 -6.67
N THR A 168 16.24 -20.13 -6.73
CA THR A 168 15.87 -20.92 -5.55
C THR A 168 17.05 -21.74 -5.04
N THR A 169 16.86 -22.47 -3.96
CA THR A 169 17.85 -23.45 -3.45
C THR A 169 18.15 -24.57 -4.46
N ARG A 170 17.29 -24.79 -5.45
CA ARG A 170 17.50 -25.72 -6.55
C ARG A 170 18.16 -25.04 -7.76
N PRO A 171 19.40 -25.39 -8.16
CA PRO A 171 20.04 -24.80 -9.32
C PRO A 171 19.19 -24.93 -10.61
N GLY A 172 19.08 -23.82 -11.36
CA GLY A 172 18.30 -23.74 -12.60
C GLY A 172 16.78 -23.57 -12.38
N VAL A 173 16.34 -23.41 -11.12
CA VAL A 173 14.97 -23.07 -10.75
C VAL A 173 14.96 -21.71 -10.09
N TYR A 174 14.08 -20.83 -10.55
CA TYR A 174 13.91 -19.44 -10.11
C TYR A 174 12.49 -19.24 -9.61
N ALA A 175 12.25 -18.27 -8.74
CA ALA A 175 10.92 -17.87 -8.34
C ALA A 175 10.81 -16.35 -8.20
N ILE A 176 9.63 -15.78 -8.53
CA ILE A 176 9.38 -14.35 -8.56
C ILE A 176 7.94 -14.00 -8.13
N GLY A 177 7.70 -12.75 -7.78
CA GLY A 177 6.38 -12.23 -7.42
C GLY A 177 5.91 -12.72 -6.06
N ASP A 178 4.61 -12.71 -5.81
CA ASP A 178 4.03 -12.91 -4.47
C ASP A 178 4.32 -14.27 -3.82
N CYS A 179 4.85 -15.25 -4.57
CA CYS A 179 5.26 -16.53 -4.00
C CYS A 179 6.64 -16.48 -3.32
N VAL A 180 7.40 -15.38 -3.42
CA VAL A 180 8.68 -15.14 -2.73
C VAL A 180 8.53 -14.06 -1.65
N PRO A 181 9.44 -13.97 -0.65
CA PRO A 181 9.31 -13.07 0.50
C PRO A 181 9.74 -11.62 0.18
N THR A 182 9.20 -11.06 -0.89
CA THR A 182 9.45 -9.69 -1.37
C THR A 182 8.14 -8.90 -1.38
N PRO A 183 8.14 -7.58 -1.62
CA PRO A 183 6.88 -6.82 -1.72
C PRO A 183 5.97 -7.40 -2.81
N GLY A 184 4.75 -7.81 -2.42
CA GLY A 184 3.74 -8.39 -3.32
C GLY A 184 3.10 -7.32 -4.21
N LEU A 185 3.86 -6.81 -5.17
CA LEU A 185 3.45 -5.76 -6.11
C LEU A 185 3.78 -6.21 -7.55
N ALA A 186 2.84 -5.99 -8.46
CA ALA A 186 2.99 -6.41 -9.86
C ALA A 186 4.26 -5.84 -10.52
N HIS A 187 4.56 -4.56 -10.29
CA HIS A 187 5.75 -3.91 -10.85
C HIS A 187 7.07 -4.41 -10.20
N VAL A 188 7.03 -4.88 -8.96
CA VAL A 188 8.17 -5.56 -8.33
C VAL A 188 8.39 -6.92 -9.00
N ALA A 189 7.33 -7.70 -9.22
CA ALA A 189 7.43 -8.98 -9.93
C ALA A 189 7.96 -8.81 -11.37
N TYR A 190 7.64 -7.70 -12.07
CA TYR A 190 8.23 -7.40 -13.38
C TYR A 190 9.73 -7.15 -13.29
N ALA A 191 10.20 -6.39 -12.29
CA ALA A 191 11.62 -6.17 -12.08
C ALA A 191 12.35 -7.46 -11.72
N GLU A 192 11.78 -8.30 -10.84
CA GLU A 192 12.30 -9.61 -10.48
C GLU A 192 12.36 -10.54 -11.70
N ALA A 193 11.38 -10.49 -12.61
CA ALA A 193 11.40 -11.27 -13.84
C ALA A 193 12.61 -10.90 -14.73
N VAL A 194 12.95 -9.61 -14.82
CA VAL A 194 14.15 -9.16 -15.54
C VAL A 194 15.41 -9.71 -14.89
N VAL A 195 15.54 -9.62 -13.55
CA VAL A 195 16.67 -10.19 -12.80
C VAL A 195 16.77 -11.69 -13.04
N ALA A 196 15.68 -12.44 -12.94
CA ALA A 196 15.65 -13.88 -13.14
C ALA A 196 16.08 -14.26 -14.58
N VAL A 197 15.57 -13.57 -15.60
CA VAL A 197 15.91 -13.85 -17.01
C VAL A 197 17.39 -13.56 -17.29
N GLN A 198 17.91 -12.42 -16.83
CA GLN A 198 19.33 -12.09 -16.98
C GLN A 198 20.21 -13.13 -16.28
N SER A 199 19.83 -13.59 -15.09
CA SER A 199 20.54 -14.67 -14.38
C SER A 199 20.51 -15.99 -15.14
N VAL A 200 19.38 -16.36 -15.76
CA VAL A 200 19.27 -17.55 -16.62
C VAL A 200 20.22 -17.45 -17.83
N LEU A 201 20.40 -16.26 -18.38
CA LEU A 201 21.29 -15.99 -19.52
C LEU A 201 22.78 -15.93 -19.12
N GLY A 202 23.09 -16.05 -17.82
CA GLY A 202 24.45 -15.94 -17.31
C GLY A 202 24.99 -14.50 -17.27
N GLU A 203 24.09 -13.53 -17.32
CA GLU A 203 24.39 -12.12 -17.10
C GLU A 203 24.52 -11.84 -15.60
N ASN A 204 25.06 -10.67 -15.25
CA ASN A 204 25.16 -10.20 -13.86
C ASN A 204 24.15 -9.08 -13.62
N PRO A 205 22.88 -9.39 -13.30
CA PRO A 205 21.84 -8.36 -13.12
C PRO A 205 22.11 -7.49 -11.91
N ALA A 206 21.66 -6.24 -11.99
CA ALA A 206 21.52 -5.42 -10.79
C ALA A 206 20.30 -5.93 -9.99
N PRO A 207 20.46 -6.27 -8.70
CA PRO A 207 19.33 -6.70 -7.88
C PRO A 207 18.29 -5.59 -7.68
N VAL A 208 17.06 -5.98 -7.37
CA VAL A 208 16.02 -5.03 -6.98
C VAL A 208 16.35 -4.47 -5.60
N ASP A 209 16.38 -3.14 -5.47
CA ASP A 209 16.46 -2.47 -4.16
C ASP A 209 15.03 -2.33 -3.59
N TYR A 210 14.65 -3.29 -2.76
CA TYR A 210 13.30 -3.34 -2.17
C TYR A 210 13.02 -2.20 -1.18
N GLY A 211 14.04 -1.50 -0.68
CA GLY A 211 13.90 -0.30 0.15
C GLY A 211 13.50 0.95 -0.64
N LYS A 212 13.64 0.89 -1.97
CA LYS A 212 13.40 2.03 -2.86
C LYS A 212 12.30 1.77 -3.91
N VAL A 213 11.43 0.76 -3.72
CA VAL A 213 10.31 0.51 -4.62
C VAL A 213 9.19 1.52 -4.41
N PRO A 214 8.48 1.92 -5.47
CA PRO A 214 7.33 2.81 -5.35
C PRO A 214 6.10 2.01 -4.87
N TRP A 215 5.36 2.58 -3.94
CA TRP A 215 4.09 2.06 -3.43
C TRP A 215 2.95 2.99 -3.78
N VAL A 216 1.81 2.43 -4.13
CA VAL A 216 0.59 3.19 -4.43
C VAL A 216 -0.61 2.49 -3.81
N VAL A 217 -1.55 3.28 -3.28
CA VAL A 217 -2.86 2.86 -2.81
C VAL A 217 -3.90 3.70 -3.55
N TYR A 218 -4.72 3.03 -4.34
CA TYR A 218 -5.72 3.64 -5.22
C TYR A 218 -7.01 3.95 -4.46
N THR A 219 -6.90 4.81 -3.48
CA THR A 219 -8.01 5.36 -2.70
C THR A 219 -8.37 6.76 -3.21
N HIS A 220 -9.38 7.37 -2.64
CA HIS A 220 -9.71 8.78 -2.83
C HIS A 220 -9.61 9.52 -1.48
N PRO A 221 -8.58 10.40 -1.26
CA PRO A 221 -7.44 10.66 -2.15
C PRO A 221 -6.50 9.46 -2.28
N GLU A 222 -5.69 9.39 -3.36
CA GLU A 222 -4.65 8.39 -3.53
C GLU A 222 -3.53 8.59 -2.50
N VAL A 223 -2.88 7.48 -2.10
CA VAL A 223 -1.67 7.52 -1.29
C VAL A 223 -0.53 6.86 -2.05
N ALA A 224 0.63 7.52 -2.09
CA ALA A 224 1.80 6.98 -2.75
C ALA A 224 3.08 7.32 -1.96
N TRP A 225 4.05 6.42 -1.97
CA TRP A 225 5.32 6.67 -1.29
C TRP A 225 6.47 5.87 -1.88
N VAL A 226 7.68 6.34 -1.61
CA VAL A 226 8.94 5.68 -1.91
C VAL A 226 9.96 6.01 -0.82
N GLY A 227 10.83 5.05 -0.50
CA GLY A 227 11.87 5.21 0.51
C GLY A 227 11.36 5.18 1.94
N MET A 228 12.10 5.75 2.85
CA MET A 228 11.90 5.66 4.30
C MET A 228 10.82 6.63 4.80
N THR A 229 10.01 6.19 5.73
CA THR A 229 9.23 7.08 6.59
C THR A 229 10.14 7.90 7.51
N GLU A 230 9.63 8.97 8.09
CA GLU A 230 10.38 9.76 9.08
C GLU A 230 10.85 8.89 10.27
N ALA A 231 10.00 7.99 10.74
CA ALA A 231 10.32 7.09 11.84
C ALA A 231 11.45 6.11 11.46
N GLU A 232 11.34 5.44 10.32
CA GLU A 232 12.38 4.52 9.83
C GLU A 232 13.70 5.21 9.61
N ALA A 233 13.71 6.42 9.04
CA ALA A 233 14.94 7.18 8.83
C ALA A 233 15.62 7.57 10.15
N ARG A 234 14.84 7.95 11.18
CA ARG A 234 15.37 8.22 12.53
C ARG A 234 15.89 6.95 13.20
N ASP A 235 15.16 5.84 13.11
CA ASP A 235 15.56 4.54 13.68
C ASP A 235 16.82 3.99 13.00
N ALA A 236 17.02 4.29 11.71
CA ALA A 236 18.24 3.99 10.97
C ALA A 236 19.43 4.90 11.35
N GLY A 237 19.23 5.89 12.23
CA GLY A 237 20.27 6.78 12.74
C GLY A 237 20.57 8.01 11.90
N HIS A 238 19.71 8.34 10.93
CA HIS A 238 19.85 9.58 10.18
C HIS A 238 19.51 10.81 11.03
N ASP A 239 20.25 11.92 10.85
CA ASP A 239 19.81 13.25 11.29
C ASP A 239 18.78 13.75 10.26
N VAL A 240 17.50 13.64 10.61
CA VAL A 240 16.39 13.81 9.70
C VAL A 240 15.88 15.25 9.70
N GLU A 241 15.68 15.80 8.51
CA GLU A 241 14.95 17.03 8.25
C GLU A 241 13.70 16.70 7.42
N VAL A 242 12.55 17.29 7.77
CA VAL A 242 11.26 16.97 7.15
C VAL A 242 10.52 18.25 6.81
N HIS A 243 10.01 18.31 5.58
CA HIS A 243 9.12 19.38 5.15
C HIS A 243 7.84 18.83 4.53
N LYS A 244 6.77 19.61 4.63
CA LYS A 244 5.43 19.25 4.13
C LYS A 244 4.81 20.43 3.41
N HIS A 245 4.09 20.13 2.32
CA HIS A 245 3.30 21.11 1.60
C HIS A 245 1.88 20.56 1.37
N SER A 246 0.87 21.38 1.64
CA SER A 246 -0.55 20.98 1.47
C SER A 246 -1.02 21.29 0.05
N PHE A 247 -1.80 20.38 -0.56
CA PHE A 247 -2.48 20.65 -1.82
C PHE A 247 -3.51 21.77 -1.73
N ALA A 248 -3.96 22.15 -0.53
CA ALA A 248 -4.85 23.31 -0.34
C ALA A 248 -4.23 24.64 -0.80
N GLY A 249 -2.88 24.73 -0.82
CA GLY A 249 -2.15 25.87 -1.37
C GLY A 249 -1.79 25.78 -2.86
N ASN A 250 -2.07 24.62 -3.50
CA ASN A 250 -1.67 24.38 -4.88
C ASN A 250 -2.75 24.84 -5.87
N GLY A 251 -2.38 25.73 -6.82
CA GLY A 251 -3.30 26.32 -7.79
C GLY A 251 -3.99 25.28 -8.69
N ARG A 252 -3.30 24.21 -9.11
CA ARG A 252 -3.90 23.18 -9.93
C ARG A 252 -4.90 22.33 -9.14
N ALA A 253 -4.59 22.00 -7.88
CA ALA A 253 -5.53 21.31 -6.99
C ALA A 253 -6.85 22.09 -6.81
N MET A 254 -6.74 23.42 -6.67
CA MET A 254 -7.93 24.30 -6.62
C MET A 254 -8.73 24.28 -7.93
N ILE A 255 -8.05 24.28 -9.09
CA ILE A 255 -8.72 24.25 -10.40
C ILE A 255 -9.47 22.92 -10.62
N VAL A 256 -8.90 21.81 -10.21
CA VAL A 256 -9.55 20.49 -10.35
C VAL A 256 -10.59 20.21 -9.26
N GLY A 257 -10.63 21.06 -8.22
CA GLY A 257 -11.58 20.93 -7.11
C GLY A 257 -11.21 19.84 -6.08
N ASP A 258 -9.97 19.39 -6.09
CA ASP A 258 -9.46 18.36 -5.18
C ASP A 258 -8.20 18.88 -4.48
N THR A 259 -8.38 19.39 -3.27
CA THR A 259 -7.33 20.03 -2.46
C THR A 259 -6.97 19.24 -1.20
N GLU A 260 -7.60 18.10 -0.99
CA GLU A 260 -7.37 17.25 0.17
C GLU A 260 -6.07 16.47 -0.01
N GLY A 261 -5.06 16.79 0.82
CA GLY A 261 -3.80 16.07 0.72
C GLY A 261 -2.56 16.88 1.05
N LEU A 262 -1.43 16.20 1.01
CA LEU A 262 -0.10 16.77 1.23
C LEU A 262 1.01 16.00 0.51
N VAL A 263 2.12 16.70 0.33
CA VAL A 263 3.43 16.15 0.02
C VAL A 263 4.29 16.21 1.27
N LYS A 264 4.94 15.11 1.65
CA LYS A 264 5.94 15.06 2.73
C LYS A 264 7.25 14.54 2.18
N VAL A 265 8.33 15.29 2.40
CA VAL A 265 9.69 14.90 2.05
C VAL A 265 10.48 14.66 3.32
N VAL A 266 11.15 13.52 3.38
CA VAL A 266 12.08 13.11 4.44
C VAL A 266 13.48 13.13 3.84
N ALA A 267 14.40 13.92 4.39
CA ALA A 267 15.79 13.99 3.91
C ALA A 267 16.77 13.90 5.08
N ALA A 268 17.99 13.44 4.81
CA ALA A 268 19.09 13.61 5.74
C ALA A 268 19.46 15.09 5.81
N ARG A 269 19.76 15.63 6.99
CA ARG A 269 20.12 17.05 7.13
C ARG A 269 21.36 17.38 6.30
N GLY A 270 21.20 18.27 5.32
CA GLY A 270 22.26 18.60 4.35
C GLY A 270 22.66 17.45 3.43
N GLY A 271 21.87 16.40 3.35
CA GLY A 271 22.09 15.18 2.56
C GLY A 271 20.94 14.84 1.61
N PRO A 272 20.89 13.59 1.13
CA PRO A 272 19.92 13.19 0.12
C PRO A 272 18.49 13.05 0.66
N VAL A 273 17.55 13.02 -0.28
CA VAL A 273 16.15 12.60 -0.04
C VAL A 273 16.14 11.13 0.32
N LEU A 274 15.58 10.80 1.50
CA LEU A 274 15.45 9.45 2.03
C LEU A 274 14.07 8.85 1.74
N GLY A 275 13.05 9.70 1.63
CA GLY A 275 11.69 9.29 1.33
C GLY A 275 10.81 10.43 0.87
N LEU A 276 9.82 10.09 0.04
CA LEU A 276 8.76 10.99 -0.39
C LEU A 276 7.43 10.29 -0.21
N HIS A 277 6.50 10.96 0.47
CA HIS A 277 5.16 10.45 0.80
C HIS A 277 4.11 11.44 0.34
N LEU A 278 3.14 10.95 -0.40
CA LEU A 278 2.08 11.73 -1.03
C LEU A 278 0.71 11.19 -0.58
N VAL A 279 -0.21 12.09 -0.34
CA VAL A 279 -1.64 11.80 -0.31
C VAL A 279 -2.35 12.93 -1.04
N GLY A 280 -3.19 12.61 -2.01
CA GLY A 280 -3.87 13.66 -2.79
C GLY A 280 -4.22 13.22 -4.21
N PRO A 281 -4.68 14.17 -5.03
CA PRO A 281 -5.05 13.89 -6.41
C PRO A 281 -3.85 13.43 -7.23
N TRP A 282 -4.00 12.28 -7.92
CA TRP A 282 -2.99 11.69 -8.80
C TRP A 282 -1.62 11.47 -8.13
N ALA A 283 -1.63 11.12 -6.83
CA ALA A 283 -0.40 10.83 -6.10
C ALA A 283 0.40 9.69 -6.76
N SER A 284 -0.28 8.73 -7.36
CA SER A 284 0.31 7.62 -8.13
C SER A 284 1.19 8.10 -9.29
N GLU A 285 0.74 9.11 -10.03
CA GLU A 285 1.47 9.67 -11.17
C GLU A 285 2.59 10.62 -10.72
N LEU A 286 2.36 11.37 -9.63
CA LEU A 286 3.31 12.33 -9.08
C LEU A 286 4.51 11.66 -8.40
N LEU A 287 4.35 10.44 -7.89
CA LEU A 287 5.37 9.73 -7.12
C LEU A 287 6.70 9.59 -7.86
N HIS A 288 6.69 9.47 -9.19
CA HIS A 288 7.87 9.10 -9.96
C HIS A 288 8.99 10.15 -9.94
N GLU A 289 8.67 11.42 -9.71
CA GLU A 289 9.70 12.44 -9.45
C GLU A 289 10.47 12.15 -8.15
N GLY A 290 9.75 11.82 -7.08
CA GLY A 290 10.36 11.39 -5.82
C GLY A 290 11.07 10.04 -5.92
N TYR A 291 10.54 9.12 -6.73
CA TYR A 291 11.19 7.83 -7.01
C TYR A 291 12.58 8.04 -7.62
N LEU A 292 12.71 8.94 -8.60
CA LEU A 292 14.00 9.28 -9.18
C LEU A 292 14.91 9.94 -8.14
N ALA A 293 14.39 10.90 -7.36
CA ALA A 293 15.17 11.60 -6.33
C ALA A 293 15.75 10.62 -5.29
N VAL A 294 14.95 9.68 -4.78
CA VAL A 294 15.38 8.67 -3.79
C VAL A 294 16.38 7.68 -4.41
N ASN A 295 16.15 7.23 -5.65
CA ASN A 295 17.02 6.23 -6.27
C ASN A 295 18.37 6.80 -6.73
N TRP A 296 18.42 8.09 -7.03
CA TRP A 296 19.65 8.78 -7.43
C TRP A 296 20.34 9.51 -6.29
N ASP A 297 19.87 9.31 -5.06
CA ASP A 297 20.40 10.00 -3.87
C ASP A 297 20.46 11.52 -4.05
N ALA A 298 19.45 12.09 -4.74
CA ALA A 298 19.38 13.52 -5.05
C ALA A 298 19.21 14.34 -3.77
N LEU A 299 19.82 15.53 -3.75
CA LEU A 299 19.58 16.51 -2.68
C LEU A 299 18.22 17.19 -2.90
N PRO A 300 17.53 17.65 -1.84
CA PRO A 300 16.33 18.47 -2.01
C PRO A 300 16.56 19.69 -2.91
N SER A 301 17.75 20.29 -2.88
CA SER A 301 18.13 21.41 -3.75
C SER A 301 18.20 21.04 -5.23
N ASP A 302 18.52 19.78 -5.57
CA ASP A 302 18.61 19.35 -6.97
C ASP A 302 17.22 19.38 -7.60
N VAL A 303 16.20 18.87 -6.89
CA VAL A 303 14.80 18.88 -7.34
C VAL A 303 14.18 20.28 -7.23
N GLY A 304 14.38 20.96 -6.08
CA GLY A 304 13.81 22.29 -5.83
C GLY A 304 14.34 23.39 -6.76
N SER A 305 15.48 23.17 -7.44
CA SER A 305 16.02 24.10 -8.44
C SER A 305 15.41 23.91 -9.84
N LEU A 306 14.68 22.81 -10.07
CA LEU A 306 14.05 22.54 -11.37
C LEU A 306 12.78 23.38 -11.56
N ILE A 307 12.46 23.63 -12.83
CA ILE A 307 11.26 24.39 -13.20
C ILE A 307 10.09 23.43 -13.30
N HIS A 308 9.09 23.60 -12.45
CA HIS A 308 7.80 22.90 -12.54
C HIS A 308 6.82 23.73 -13.37
N ALA A 309 6.02 23.05 -14.19
CA ALA A 309 5.01 23.72 -15.01
C ALA A 309 3.93 24.36 -14.14
N HIS A 310 3.52 25.60 -14.43
CA HIS A 310 2.44 26.29 -13.73
C HIS A 310 1.19 26.42 -14.62
N PRO A 311 -0.05 26.08 -14.12
CA PRO A 311 -0.30 25.42 -12.85
C PRO A 311 -0.25 23.89 -12.98
N SER A 312 0.43 23.21 -12.05
CA SER A 312 0.51 21.75 -12.00
C SER A 312 0.45 21.24 -10.56
N LEU A 313 0.12 19.95 -10.38
CA LEU A 313 0.19 19.32 -9.05
C LEU A 313 1.63 19.05 -8.63
N SER A 314 2.54 18.81 -9.58
CA SER A 314 3.96 18.56 -9.31
C SER A 314 4.68 19.76 -8.68
N GLU A 315 4.16 20.99 -8.84
CA GLU A 315 4.68 22.16 -8.12
C GLU A 315 4.74 21.92 -6.60
N ALA A 316 3.79 21.16 -6.04
CA ALA A 316 3.77 20.84 -4.61
C ALA A 316 5.04 20.05 -4.17
N ILE A 317 5.59 19.20 -5.05
CA ILE A 317 6.87 18.50 -4.78
C ILE A 317 8.01 19.49 -4.82
N GLY A 318 8.14 20.29 -5.89
CA GLY A 318 9.18 21.30 -6.03
C GLY A 318 9.19 22.31 -4.88
N GLU A 319 8.01 22.80 -4.48
CA GLU A 319 7.87 23.71 -3.35
C GLU A 319 8.27 23.08 -2.02
N THR A 320 7.90 21.81 -1.78
CA THR A 320 8.35 21.10 -0.59
C THR A 320 9.88 20.97 -0.59
N MET A 321 10.50 20.69 -1.74
CA MET A 321 11.95 20.56 -1.85
C MET A 321 12.67 21.90 -1.66
N ILE A 322 12.12 23.03 -2.14
CA ILE A 322 12.69 24.37 -1.95
C ILE A 322 12.77 24.74 -0.46
N THR A 323 11.80 24.32 0.36
CA THR A 323 11.76 24.70 1.79
C THR A 323 12.96 24.21 2.58
N PHE A 324 13.67 23.17 2.12
CA PHE A 324 14.94 22.72 2.71
C PHE A 324 16.08 23.77 2.58
N SER A 325 15.95 24.75 1.69
CA SER A 325 16.86 25.88 1.58
C SER A 325 16.50 27.07 2.49
N GLY A 326 15.45 26.92 3.32
CA GLY A 326 14.90 28.02 4.12
C GLY A 326 14.12 29.06 3.31
N ARG A 327 13.71 28.71 2.07
CA ARG A 327 12.94 29.57 1.17
C ARG A 327 11.59 28.95 0.91
N SER A 328 10.61 29.77 0.54
CA SER A 328 9.29 29.35 0.05
C SER A 328 8.94 30.23 -1.15
N LEU A 329 8.16 29.70 -2.12
CA LEU A 329 7.66 30.47 -3.24
C LEU A 329 6.28 31.09 -2.94
N HIS A 330 5.42 30.33 -2.22
CA HIS A 330 4.03 30.71 -2.04
C HIS A 330 3.56 30.71 -0.56
N GLY A 331 4.43 30.64 0.43
CA GLY A 331 3.98 30.71 1.81
C GLY A 331 5.04 30.54 2.86
#